data_9d1242d9baf459f7f60fa3f922b9086d
#
_entry.id   9d1242d9baf459f7f60fa3f922b9086d
#
_cell.length_a   1.000
_cell.length_b   1.000
_cell.length_c   1.000
_cell.angle_alpha   90.00
_cell.angle_beta   90.00
_cell.angle_gamma   90.00
#
_symmetry.space_group_name_H-M   'P 1'
#
loop_
_entity.id
_entity.type
_entity.pdbx_description
1 polymer ?
#
loop_
_entity_poly.entity_id
_entity_poly.type
_entity_poly.pdbx_seq_one_letter_code
_entity_poly.pdbx_strand_id
1 'polypeptide(L)'
;MGLAVWATGRLFGWKQLGMSAVLWLFSHMSIAQDTVLSGTADRRAEAVTQVVLGILSYARWPVEPAQLQLCIIGPTEYTDDLIKGTTQVTGRPVLVRRLMVDSIAVASTCDAVYIGKLTRDERNHLFSTLDGHVVLSISEGGDQCTVGSLFCLRVADNQVSFEVNLDSVARSGVRIHPSVLQLFRRRAVQP
;
A
#
# COMPACT_ATOMS: atom_id res chain seq x y z
N MET A 1 -30.82 -72.80 -49.11
CA MET A 1 -32.11 -72.54 -48.48
C MET A 1 -31.86 -71.56 -47.35
N GLY A 2 -32.11 -70.40 -47.47
CA GLY A 2 -33.21 -69.47 -47.43
C GLY A 2 -32.82 -68.37 -46.45
N LEU A 3 -32.60 -67.18 -46.95
CA LEU A 3 -33.41 -65.95 -46.82
C LEU A 3 -33.78 -65.59 -45.36
N ALA A 4 -33.58 -64.38 -44.84
CA ALA A 4 -33.91 -62.99 -45.20
C ALA A 4 -33.26 -62.01 -44.23
N VAL A 5 -32.61 -60.97 -44.66
CA VAL A 5 -32.85 -59.57 -44.67
C VAL A 5 -33.95 -59.04 -43.69
N TRP A 6 -33.62 -58.16 -42.83
CA TRP A 6 -34.38 -56.91 -42.61
C TRP A 6 -33.50 -55.85 -41.89
N ALA A 7 -33.40 -54.69 -42.53
CA ALA A 7 -32.83 -53.48 -42.06
C ALA A 7 -33.87 -52.72 -41.24
N THR A 8 -33.46 -52.05 -40.17
CA THR A 8 -34.07 -50.84 -39.57
C THR A 8 -33.02 -50.30 -38.65
N GLY A 9 -32.67 -49.09 -38.60
CA GLY A 9 -33.20 -47.86 -38.97
C GLY A 9 -32.44 -46.84 -38.12
N ARG A 10 -31.68 -45.98 -38.73
CA ARG A 10 -30.98 -44.85 -38.10
C ARG A 10 -32.00 -43.91 -37.51
N LEU A 11 -31.94 -43.68 -36.20
CA LEU A 11 -32.38 -42.43 -35.55
C LEU A 11 -31.51 -42.18 -34.31
N PHE A 12 -30.28 -41.80 -34.54
CA PHE A 12 -29.45 -41.22 -33.47
C PHE A 12 -28.81 -39.99 -34.04
N GLY A 13 -29.29 -38.90 -33.67
CA GLY A 13 -28.65 -37.65 -34.00
C GLY A 13 -29.60 -36.49 -33.86
N TRP A 14 -29.57 -35.78 -32.82
CA TRP A 14 -29.79 -34.32 -32.81
C TRP A 14 -30.16 -33.73 -31.44
N LYS A 15 -29.85 -34.44 -30.36
CA LYS A 15 -30.12 -33.85 -29.01
C LYS A 15 -28.87 -33.66 -28.15
N GLN A 16 -27.67 -33.94 -28.64
CA GLN A 16 -26.44 -33.75 -27.85
C GLN A 16 -25.65 -32.49 -28.19
N LEU A 17 -25.99 -31.73 -29.23
CA LEU A 17 -25.25 -30.53 -29.64
C LEU A 17 -25.73 -29.23 -28.95
N GLY A 18 -26.86 -29.29 -28.22
CA GLY A 18 -27.41 -28.09 -27.56
C GLY A 18 -26.87 -27.82 -26.14
N MET A 19 -26.31 -28.84 -25.47
CA MET A 19 -25.92 -28.68 -24.05
C MET A 19 -24.45 -28.29 -23.84
N SER A 20 -23.59 -28.52 -24.83
CA SER A 20 -22.18 -28.12 -24.74
C SER A 20 -21.93 -26.62 -25.01
N ALA A 21 -22.81 -25.94 -25.74
CA ALA A 21 -22.67 -24.54 -26.05
C ALA A 21 -23.06 -23.60 -24.87
N VAL A 22 -23.95 -24.08 -23.99
CA VAL A 22 -24.39 -23.26 -22.84
C VAL A 22 -23.36 -23.29 -21.72
N LEU A 23 -22.58 -24.35 -21.56
CA LEU A 23 -21.50 -24.43 -20.55
C LEU A 23 -20.28 -23.57 -20.90
N TRP A 24 -20.07 -23.22 -22.16
CA TRP A 24 -18.96 -22.36 -22.59
C TRP A 24 -19.20 -20.87 -22.34
N LEU A 25 -20.45 -20.45 -22.23
CA LEU A 25 -20.78 -19.03 -22.00
C LEU A 25 -20.63 -18.59 -20.54
N PHE A 26 -20.60 -19.52 -19.58
CA PHE A 26 -20.41 -19.19 -18.17
C PHE A 26 -18.95 -19.10 -17.72
N SER A 27 -17.99 -19.56 -18.54
CA SER A 27 -16.56 -19.57 -18.15
C SER A 27 -15.85 -18.24 -18.37
N HIS A 28 -16.47 -17.26 -19.02
CA HIS A 28 -15.82 -15.99 -19.33
C HIS A 28 -16.15 -14.83 -18.38
N MET A 29 -16.95 -15.06 -17.34
CA MET A 29 -17.40 -13.98 -16.45
C MET A 29 -16.52 -13.76 -15.23
N SER A 30 -15.52 -14.61 -14.99
CA SER A 30 -14.67 -14.54 -13.78
C SER A 30 -13.43 -13.66 -13.91
N ILE A 31 -13.04 -13.24 -15.10
CA ILE A 31 -11.78 -12.51 -15.35
C ILE A 31 -11.95 -11.00 -15.12
N ALA A 32 -13.17 -10.46 -15.23
CA ALA A 32 -13.40 -9.02 -15.14
C ALA A 32 -13.36 -8.47 -13.71
N GLN A 33 -13.60 -9.28 -12.69
CA GLN A 33 -13.64 -8.83 -11.29
C GLN A 33 -12.24 -8.72 -10.69
N ASP A 34 -11.32 -9.61 -11.02
CA ASP A 34 -9.95 -9.58 -10.50
C ASP A 34 -9.15 -8.37 -11.05
N THR A 35 -9.36 -8.01 -12.31
CA THR A 35 -8.71 -6.85 -12.93
C THR A 35 -9.17 -5.51 -12.36
N VAL A 36 -10.43 -5.38 -11.97
CA VAL A 36 -10.96 -4.14 -11.38
C VAL A 36 -10.48 -3.98 -9.94
N LEU A 37 -10.43 -5.05 -9.16
CA LEU A 37 -9.92 -5.05 -7.79
C LEU A 37 -8.42 -4.73 -7.75
N SER A 38 -7.63 -5.35 -8.62
CA SER A 38 -6.20 -5.08 -8.76
C SER A 38 -5.94 -3.62 -9.12
N GLY A 39 -6.63 -3.07 -10.12
CA GLY A 39 -6.47 -1.68 -10.53
C GLY A 39 -6.87 -0.64 -9.46
N THR A 40 -7.73 -0.99 -8.50
CA THR A 40 -8.05 -0.09 -7.37
C THR A 40 -7.01 -0.18 -6.26
N ALA A 41 -6.46 -1.36 -6.00
CA ALA A 41 -5.37 -1.55 -5.05
C ALA A 41 -4.10 -0.82 -5.51
N ASP A 42 -3.72 -0.99 -6.78
CA ASP A 42 -2.56 -0.32 -7.38
C ASP A 42 -2.67 1.21 -7.31
N ARG A 43 -3.85 1.77 -7.60
CA ARG A 43 -4.09 3.22 -7.48
C ARG A 43 -3.98 3.72 -6.05
N ARG A 44 -4.41 2.93 -5.05
CA ARG A 44 -4.24 3.29 -3.63
C ARG A 44 -2.78 3.26 -3.22
N ALA A 45 -2.03 2.24 -3.61
CA ALA A 45 -0.59 2.14 -3.35
C ALA A 45 0.17 3.31 -3.99
N GLU A 46 -0.14 3.67 -5.23
CA GLU A 46 0.42 4.85 -5.90
C GLU A 46 0.07 6.15 -5.15
N ALA A 47 -1.19 6.33 -4.75
CA ALA A 47 -1.63 7.51 -4.02
C ALA A 47 -0.96 7.63 -2.64
N VAL A 48 -0.77 6.51 -1.92
CA VAL A 48 -0.01 6.47 -0.66
C VAL A 48 1.45 6.84 -0.90
N THR A 49 2.08 6.26 -1.93
CA THR A 49 3.45 6.59 -2.32
C THR A 49 3.63 8.09 -2.55
N GLN A 50 2.73 8.72 -3.29
CA GLN A 50 2.76 10.16 -3.55
C GLN A 50 2.63 11.00 -2.27
N VAL A 51 1.78 10.58 -1.33
CA VAL A 51 1.61 11.28 -0.05
C VAL A 51 2.84 11.10 0.82
N VAL A 52 3.40 9.90 0.92
CA VAL A 52 4.62 9.62 1.70
C VAL A 52 5.79 10.44 1.18
N LEU A 53 6.03 10.43 -0.14
CA LEU A 53 7.10 11.23 -0.75
C LEU A 53 6.87 12.74 -0.55
N GLY A 54 5.62 13.17 -0.61
CA GLY A 54 5.24 14.54 -0.29
C GLY A 54 5.60 14.91 1.15
N ILE A 55 5.24 14.08 2.14
CA ILE A 55 5.58 14.29 3.55
C ILE A 55 7.11 14.38 3.72
N LEU A 56 7.86 13.42 3.17
CA LEU A 56 9.31 13.39 3.22
C LEU A 56 9.94 14.64 2.60
N SER A 57 9.33 15.22 1.56
CA SER A 57 9.82 16.44 0.89
C SER A 57 9.68 17.69 1.76
N TYR A 58 8.75 17.71 2.71
CA TYR A 58 8.54 18.79 3.67
C TYR A 58 9.25 18.58 5.01
N ALA A 59 9.88 17.42 5.21
CA ALA A 59 10.66 17.12 6.39
C ALA A 59 12.12 17.57 6.24
N ARG A 60 12.71 18.01 7.34
CA ARG A 60 14.12 18.40 7.42
C ARG A 60 14.75 17.79 8.66
N TRP A 61 15.89 17.16 8.45
CA TRP A 61 16.71 16.58 9.51
C TRP A 61 17.78 17.57 9.96
N PRO A 62 18.25 17.53 11.20
CA PRO A 62 19.36 18.37 11.67
C PRO A 62 20.63 18.19 10.85
N VAL A 63 20.89 16.96 10.41
CA VAL A 63 21.90 16.60 9.42
C VAL A 63 21.14 16.00 8.24
N GLU A 64 21.10 16.73 7.13
CA GLU A 64 20.37 16.30 5.93
C GLU A 64 21.06 15.11 5.26
N PRO A 65 20.40 13.94 5.17
CA PRO A 65 20.97 12.80 4.46
C PRO A 65 21.00 13.04 2.95
N ALA A 66 22.08 12.63 2.28
CA ALA A 66 22.17 12.68 0.82
C ALA A 66 21.16 11.76 0.15
N GLN A 67 20.83 10.65 0.80
CA GLN A 67 19.83 9.66 0.42
C GLN A 67 19.00 9.31 1.64
N LEU A 68 17.67 9.36 1.52
CA LEU A 68 16.77 8.98 2.63
C LEU A 68 16.64 7.47 2.76
N GLN A 69 16.79 6.98 3.98
CA GLN A 69 16.54 5.59 4.34
C GLN A 69 15.13 5.48 4.91
N LEU A 70 14.18 4.99 4.11
CA LEU A 70 12.81 4.71 4.54
C LEU A 70 12.67 3.23 4.89
N CYS A 71 12.40 2.94 6.15
CA CYS A 71 12.21 1.57 6.61
C CYS A 71 10.73 1.26 6.76
N ILE A 72 10.30 0.11 6.22
CA ILE A 72 8.94 -0.40 6.36
C ILE A 72 8.94 -1.43 7.49
N ILE A 73 8.06 -1.22 8.48
CA ILE A 73 7.95 -2.04 9.68
C ILE A 73 6.54 -2.64 9.76
N GLY A 74 6.48 -3.97 9.89
CA GLY A 74 5.23 -4.73 9.99
C GLY A 74 4.51 -4.95 8.65
N PRO A 75 3.38 -5.67 8.68
CA PRO A 75 2.53 -5.88 7.50
C PRO A 75 1.89 -4.57 7.02
N THR A 76 1.94 -4.32 5.72
CA THR A 76 1.42 -3.11 5.06
C THR A 76 0.54 -3.47 3.88
N GLU A 77 -0.44 -2.62 3.56
CA GLU A 77 -1.35 -2.79 2.41
C GLU A 77 -0.93 -1.98 1.18
N TYR A 78 -0.21 -0.84 1.37
CA TYR A 78 -0.06 0.17 0.30
C TYR A 78 1.39 0.52 -0.01
N THR A 79 2.35 -0.39 0.23
CA THR A 79 3.78 -0.10 0.04
C THR A 79 4.40 -0.68 -1.21
N ASP A 80 3.63 -1.32 -2.09
CA ASP A 80 4.17 -2.02 -3.25
C ASP A 80 4.93 -1.10 -4.22
N ASP A 81 4.45 0.13 -4.40
CA ASP A 81 5.15 1.11 -5.22
C ASP A 81 6.36 1.72 -4.51
N LEU A 82 6.27 1.94 -3.20
CA LEU A 82 7.41 2.43 -2.39
C LEU A 82 8.61 1.48 -2.47
N ILE A 83 8.36 0.17 -2.40
CA ILE A 83 9.41 -0.87 -2.41
C ILE A 83 10.16 -0.92 -3.74
N LYS A 84 9.55 -0.52 -4.85
CA LYS A 84 10.19 -0.47 -6.18
C LYS A 84 11.35 0.54 -6.25
N GLY A 85 11.52 1.33 -5.21
CA GLY A 85 12.46 2.43 -5.17
C GLY A 85 11.88 3.71 -5.76
N THR A 86 12.28 4.84 -5.22
CA THR A 86 11.66 6.10 -5.59
C THR A 86 12.59 7.28 -5.34
N THR A 87 12.19 8.44 -5.86
CA THR A 87 12.92 9.70 -5.72
C THR A 87 11.92 10.77 -5.30
N GLN A 88 12.32 11.62 -4.37
CA GLN A 88 11.52 12.79 -4.01
C GLN A 88 11.39 13.77 -5.19
N VAL A 89 10.37 14.62 -5.15
CA VAL A 89 10.21 15.72 -6.12
C VAL A 89 11.44 16.63 -6.17
N THR A 90 12.18 16.73 -5.07
CA THR A 90 13.44 17.48 -4.96
C THR A 90 14.64 16.80 -5.62
N GLY A 91 14.49 15.60 -6.18
CA GLY A 91 15.56 14.81 -6.77
C GLY A 91 16.34 13.96 -5.76
N ARG A 92 16.05 14.01 -4.44
CA ARG A 92 16.72 13.20 -3.42
C ARG A 92 16.26 11.74 -3.54
N PRO A 93 17.20 10.77 -3.66
CA PRO A 93 16.86 9.34 -3.66
C PRO A 93 16.27 8.91 -2.32
N VAL A 94 15.28 8.01 -2.38
CA VAL A 94 14.70 7.34 -1.22
C VAL A 94 14.95 5.84 -1.35
N LEU A 95 15.80 5.30 -0.50
CA LEU A 95 16.06 3.88 -0.42
C LEU A 95 15.08 3.24 0.57
N VAL A 96 14.28 2.30 0.07
CA VAL A 96 13.25 1.64 0.87
C VAL A 96 13.69 0.23 1.22
N ARG A 97 13.54 -0.16 2.48
CA ARG A 97 13.83 -1.52 2.97
C ARG A 97 12.82 -1.96 4.02
N ARG A 98 12.56 -3.25 4.08
CA ARG A 98 11.78 -3.83 5.19
C ARG A 98 12.71 -4.24 6.32
N LEU A 99 12.31 -3.92 7.55
CA LEU A 99 12.96 -4.37 8.77
C LEU A 99 11.94 -5.01 9.71
N MET A 100 12.44 -5.89 10.56
CA MET A 100 11.65 -6.46 11.64
C MET A 100 11.44 -5.42 12.74
N VAL A 101 10.34 -5.51 13.46
CA VAL A 101 9.97 -4.53 14.51
C VAL A 101 10.94 -4.53 15.69
N ASP A 102 11.56 -5.66 15.96
CA ASP A 102 12.57 -5.88 17.02
C ASP A 102 14.00 -5.59 16.56
N SER A 103 14.20 -5.13 15.33
CA SER A 103 15.52 -4.79 14.82
C SER A 103 16.08 -3.55 15.50
N ILE A 104 17.17 -3.71 16.24
CA ILE A 104 17.93 -2.61 16.85
C ILE A 104 18.46 -1.61 15.81
N ALA A 105 18.56 -2.03 14.54
CA ALA A 105 19.05 -1.20 13.45
C ALA A 105 18.06 -0.11 13.03
N VAL A 106 16.79 -0.19 13.44
CA VAL A 106 15.74 0.78 13.02
C VAL A 106 16.17 2.20 13.39
N ALA A 107 16.52 2.44 14.63
CA ALA A 107 16.87 3.77 15.13
C ALA A 107 18.16 4.34 14.55
N SER A 108 19.13 3.47 14.21
CA SER A 108 20.45 3.89 13.71
C SER A 108 20.56 3.95 12.18
N THR A 109 19.65 3.30 11.47
CA THR A 109 19.74 3.17 10.01
C THR A 109 18.69 3.94 9.27
N CYS A 110 17.51 4.17 9.90
CA CYS A 110 16.36 4.75 9.21
C CYS A 110 16.24 6.25 9.50
N ASP A 111 16.12 7.05 8.46
CA ASP A 111 15.73 8.47 8.57
C ASP A 111 14.22 8.62 8.73
N ALA A 112 13.48 7.64 8.17
CA ALA A 112 12.03 7.57 8.30
C ALA A 112 11.56 6.13 8.44
N VAL A 113 10.45 5.91 9.14
CA VAL A 113 9.78 4.62 9.26
C VAL A 113 8.35 4.72 8.76
N TYR A 114 7.95 3.76 7.92
CA TYR A 114 6.56 3.54 7.52
C TYR A 114 6.05 2.32 8.29
N ILE A 115 5.02 2.53 9.10
CA ILE A 115 4.54 1.57 10.08
C ILE A 115 3.21 1.01 9.61
N GLY A 116 3.19 -0.28 9.33
CA GLY A 116 1.99 -1.03 9.03
C GLY A 116 1.25 -1.49 10.29
N LYS A 117 0.62 -2.64 10.18
CA LYS A 117 -0.18 -3.24 11.26
C LYS A 117 0.74 -3.84 12.33
N LEU A 118 0.71 -3.30 13.53
CA LEU A 118 1.46 -3.79 14.68
C LEU A 118 0.50 -4.05 15.84
N THR A 119 0.82 -5.01 16.68
CA THR A 119 0.22 -5.16 18.00
C THR A 119 0.58 -3.96 18.89
N ARG A 120 -0.14 -3.79 19.98
CA ARG A 120 0.16 -2.70 20.94
C ARG A 120 1.58 -2.82 21.51
N ASP A 121 2.01 -4.04 21.83
CA ASP A 121 3.33 -4.28 22.43
C ASP A 121 4.45 -4.04 21.43
N GLU A 122 4.30 -4.50 20.19
CA GLU A 122 5.25 -4.22 19.10
C GLU A 122 5.36 -2.71 18.84
N ARG A 123 4.23 -2.01 18.85
CA ARG A 123 4.21 -0.55 18.67
C ARG A 123 4.92 0.17 19.82
N ASN A 124 4.63 -0.21 21.06
CA ASN A 124 5.29 0.37 22.23
C ASN A 124 6.80 0.11 22.19
N HIS A 125 7.21 -1.09 21.83
CA HIS A 125 8.61 -1.44 21.65
C HIS A 125 9.28 -0.59 20.57
N LEU A 126 8.65 -0.49 19.39
CA LEU A 126 9.17 0.34 18.29
C LEU A 126 9.37 1.78 18.73
N PHE A 127 8.36 2.43 19.36
CA PHE A 127 8.48 3.82 19.77
C PHE A 127 9.47 4.02 20.92
N SER A 128 9.66 3.05 21.82
CA SER A 128 10.71 3.10 22.81
C SER A 128 12.12 2.99 22.18
N THR A 129 12.25 2.24 21.09
CA THR A 129 13.50 2.16 20.32
C THR A 129 13.80 3.45 19.55
N LEU A 130 12.77 4.15 19.08
CA LEU A 130 12.90 5.41 18.36
C LEU A 130 13.08 6.62 19.28
N ASP A 131 12.83 6.48 20.58
CA ASP A 131 12.95 7.58 21.53
C ASP A 131 14.37 8.14 21.57
N GLY A 132 14.49 9.46 21.53
CA GLY A 132 15.78 10.15 21.44
C GLY A 132 16.49 10.09 20.08
N HIS A 133 15.90 9.41 19.08
CA HIS A 133 16.42 9.37 17.71
C HIS A 133 15.64 10.26 16.76
N VAL A 134 16.35 10.86 15.79
CA VAL A 134 15.76 11.78 14.81
C VAL A 134 15.18 11.00 13.63
N VAL A 135 14.03 10.36 13.85
CA VAL A 135 13.36 9.50 12.87
C VAL A 135 11.92 9.99 12.63
N LEU A 136 11.57 10.21 11.36
CA LEU A 136 10.21 10.56 10.97
C LEU A 136 9.34 9.30 10.93
N SER A 137 8.20 9.27 11.62
CA SER A 137 7.30 8.12 11.62
C SER A 137 5.98 8.40 10.91
N ILE A 138 5.60 7.49 10.02
CA ILE A 138 4.34 7.52 9.26
C ILE A 138 3.62 6.19 9.50
N SER A 139 2.41 6.21 10.06
CA SER A 139 1.58 5.00 10.20
C SER A 139 0.55 4.89 9.08
N GLU A 140 0.35 3.68 8.58
CA GLU A 140 -0.56 3.36 7.47
C GLU A 140 -2.05 3.52 7.82
N GLY A 141 -2.37 3.82 9.04
CA GLY A 141 -3.74 4.02 9.50
C GLY A 141 -4.08 3.15 10.72
N GLY A 142 -5.34 3.20 11.08
CA GLY A 142 -5.89 2.45 12.21
C GLY A 142 -6.02 3.26 13.49
N ASP A 143 -6.73 2.67 14.47
CA ASP A 143 -7.12 3.30 15.72
C ASP A 143 -5.93 3.65 16.64
N GLN A 144 -4.77 3.06 16.35
CA GLN A 144 -3.54 3.24 17.14
C GLN A 144 -2.63 4.34 16.62
N CYS A 145 -3.04 5.03 15.57
CA CYS A 145 -2.24 6.01 14.87
C CYS A 145 -1.92 7.25 15.73
N THR A 146 -2.75 7.56 16.70
CA THR A 146 -2.60 8.73 17.55
C THR A 146 -1.47 8.63 18.57
N VAL A 147 -0.92 7.43 18.82
CA VAL A 147 0.15 7.21 19.79
C VAL A 147 1.49 7.03 19.07
N GLY A 148 2.36 8.01 19.20
CA GLY A 148 3.77 7.96 18.83
C GLY A 148 4.09 8.38 17.39
N SER A 149 3.25 8.12 16.39
CA SER A 149 3.53 8.49 14.99
C SER A 149 3.42 10.00 14.76
N LEU A 150 4.32 10.55 13.93
CA LEU A 150 4.25 11.93 13.50
C LEU A 150 3.10 12.16 12.52
N PHE A 151 2.93 11.22 11.61
CA PHE A 151 1.89 11.24 10.58
C PHE A 151 1.05 9.96 10.63
N CYS A 152 -0.26 10.13 10.50
CA CYS A 152 -1.23 9.06 10.47
C CYS A 152 -1.99 9.11 9.16
N LEU A 153 -1.78 8.14 8.26
CA LEU A 153 -2.48 8.07 6.99
C LEU A 153 -3.92 7.59 7.19
N ARG A 154 -4.83 8.14 6.39
CA ARG A 154 -6.20 7.67 6.21
C ARG A 154 -6.40 7.40 4.72
N VAL A 155 -6.51 6.13 4.37
CA VAL A 155 -6.70 5.67 2.99
C VAL A 155 -8.17 5.35 2.78
N ALA A 156 -8.83 6.10 1.91
CA ALA A 156 -10.18 5.84 1.43
C ALA A 156 -10.14 5.51 -0.07
N ASP A 157 -11.27 5.09 -0.64
CA ASP A 157 -11.33 4.55 -2.00
C ASP A 157 -10.73 5.47 -3.08
N ASN A 158 -10.89 6.79 -2.92
CA ASN A 158 -10.43 7.77 -3.92
C ASN A 158 -9.50 8.84 -3.33
N GLN A 159 -9.12 8.74 -2.05
CA GLN A 159 -8.36 9.79 -1.40
C GLN A 159 -7.47 9.25 -0.28
N VAL A 160 -6.22 9.71 -0.27
CA VAL A 160 -5.31 9.53 0.87
C VAL A 160 -5.16 10.86 1.58
N SER A 161 -5.46 10.87 2.86
CA SER A 161 -5.27 12.01 3.76
C SER A 161 -4.37 11.62 4.93
N PHE A 162 -3.96 12.57 5.76
CA PHE A 162 -3.19 12.28 6.97
C PHE A 162 -3.51 13.25 8.10
N GLU A 163 -3.29 12.82 9.29
CA GLU A 163 -3.26 13.65 10.50
C GLU A 163 -1.81 13.83 10.96
N VAL A 164 -1.52 14.99 11.56
CA VAL A 164 -0.21 15.31 12.11
C VAL A 164 -0.31 15.36 13.64
N ASN A 165 0.51 14.58 14.31
CA ASN A 165 0.65 14.64 15.75
C ASN A 165 1.73 15.66 16.11
N LEU A 166 1.33 16.87 16.50
CA LEU A 166 2.23 17.97 16.77
C LEU A 166 3.14 17.71 17.99
N ASP A 167 2.64 16.98 19.00
CA ASP A 167 3.45 16.59 20.15
C ASP A 167 4.58 15.62 19.77
N SER A 168 4.27 14.64 18.91
CA SER A 168 5.28 13.73 18.37
C SER A 168 6.29 14.46 17.50
N VAL A 169 5.83 15.39 16.66
CA VAL A 169 6.73 16.24 15.84
C VAL A 169 7.67 17.03 16.74
N ALA A 170 7.17 17.66 17.79
CA ALA A 170 7.99 18.49 18.71
C ALA A 170 9.11 17.68 19.40
N ARG A 171 8.88 16.38 19.66
CA ARG A 171 9.86 15.49 20.30
C ARG A 171 10.80 14.77 19.34
N SER A 172 10.44 14.64 18.07
CA SER A 172 11.17 13.81 17.10
C SER A 172 12.53 14.40 16.65
N GLY A 173 12.75 15.69 16.86
CA GLY A 173 13.89 16.41 16.28
C GLY A 173 13.80 16.68 14.77
N VAL A 174 12.83 16.09 14.06
CA VAL A 174 12.56 16.35 12.64
C VAL A 174 11.74 17.64 12.53
N ARG A 175 12.16 18.58 11.69
CA ARG A 175 11.38 19.79 11.42
C ARG A 175 10.43 19.56 10.25
N ILE A 176 9.17 19.88 10.44
CA ILE A 176 8.15 19.75 9.41
C ILE A 176 7.73 21.13 8.92
N HIS A 177 7.87 21.38 7.62
CA HIS A 177 7.42 22.63 7.03
C HIS A 177 5.89 22.72 7.01
N PRO A 178 5.27 23.82 7.47
CA PRO A 178 3.80 23.94 7.56
C PRO A 178 3.06 23.71 6.23
N SER A 179 3.71 23.92 5.09
CA SER A 179 3.14 23.65 3.77
C SER A 179 2.83 22.17 3.52
N VAL A 180 3.28 21.26 4.37
CA VAL A 180 2.87 19.84 4.32
C VAL A 180 1.35 19.71 4.32
N LEU A 181 0.65 20.58 5.05
CA LEU A 181 -0.82 20.61 5.13
C LEU A 181 -1.49 20.98 3.80
N GLN A 182 -0.76 21.57 2.86
CA GLN A 182 -1.27 21.90 1.53
C GLN A 182 -1.34 20.69 0.59
N LEU A 183 -0.67 19.57 0.95
CA LEU A 183 -0.77 18.32 0.19
C LEU A 183 -2.22 17.84 0.06
N PHE A 184 -3.09 18.15 1.00
CA PHE A 184 -4.52 17.85 0.93
C PHE A 184 -5.27 18.72 -0.08
N ARG A 185 -4.94 20.01 -0.14
CA ARG A 185 -5.73 20.99 -0.91
C ARG A 185 -5.54 20.82 -2.42
N ARG A 186 -4.38 20.34 -2.87
CA ARG A 186 -4.07 20.20 -4.30
C ARG A 186 -4.83 19.07 -4.99
N ARG A 187 -5.33 18.07 -4.26
CA ARG A 187 -6.08 16.95 -4.83
C ARG A 187 -7.60 17.14 -4.86
N ALA A 188 -8.13 18.07 -4.07
CA ALA A 188 -9.57 18.38 -4.05
C ALA A 188 -10.06 19.26 -5.22
N VAL A 189 -9.19 19.72 -6.12
CA VAL A 189 -9.48 20.71 -7.17
C VAL A 189 -9.19 20.18 -8.58
N GLN A 190 -9.10 18.86 -8.79
CA GLN A 190 -9.11 18.33 -10.16
C GLN A 190 -10.48 17.69 -10.44
N PRO A 191 -11.33 18.35 -11.26
CA PRO A 191 -12.55 17.75 -11.80
C PRO A 191 -12.25 16.66 -12.83
#